data_0d948a0ea3564384e5eac09e0c988301
#
_entry.id   0d948a0ea3564384e5eac09e0c988301
#
_cell.length_a   1.000
_cell.length_b   1.000
_cell.length_c   1.000
_cell.angle_alpha   90.00
_cell.angle_beta   90.00
_cell.angle_gamma   90.00
#
_symmetry.space_group_name_H-M   'P 1'
#
loop_
_entity.id
_entity.type
_entity.pdbx_description
1 polymer ?
#
loop_
_entity_poly.entity_id
_entity_poly.type
_entity_poly.pdbx_seq_one_letter_code
_entity_poly.pdbx_strand_id
1 'polypeptide(L)'
;MRKINEEKLAKLSTTNEMLDAKYGVHGTETRDEFDESSIAWFYGNMLKERRKQLKMTQKEVAEKSGREQSYIARVERGKADIQLTSFFRIASILGIRFIPSFA
;
A
#
# COMPACT_ATOMS: atom_id res chain seq x y z
N MET A 1 -4.07 28.19 -5.33
CA MET A 1 -3.90 26.85 -4.77
C MET A 1 -4.39 25.82 -5.77
N ARG A 2 -3.67 24.74 -5.88
CA ARG A 2 -4.07 23.68 -6.78
C ARG A 2 -5.37 23.01 -6.31
N LYS A 3 -6.29 22.82 -7.23
CA LYS A 3 -7.55 22.16 -6.89
C LYS A 3 -7.33 20.70 -6.53
N ILE A 4 -7.96 20.25 -5.47
CA ILE A 4 -7.87 18.87 -5.04
C ILE A 4 -8.60 17.98 -6.04
N ASN A 5 -8.00 16.85 -6.35
CA ASN A 5 -8.60 15.88 -7.25
C ASN A 5 -9.71 15.12 -6.52
N GLU A 6 -10.96 15.40 -6.89
CA GLU A 6 -12.13 14.80 -6.25
C GLU A 6 -12.18 13.28 -6.43
N GLU A 7 -11.69 12.78 -7.56
CA GLU A 7 -11.66 11.34 -7.80
C GLU A 7 -10.72 10.63 -6.81
N LYS A 8 -9.58 11.24 -6.51
CA LYS A 8 -8.65 10.69 -5.53
C LYS A 8 -9.23 10.69 -4.14
N LEU A 9 -9.93 11.75 -3.78
CA LEU A 9 -10.62 11.82 -2.50
C LEU A 9 -11.72 10.77 -2.41
N ALA A 10 -12.48 10.59 -3.47
CA ALA A 10 -13.51 9.56 -3.52
C ALA A 10 -12.93 8.16 -3.36
N LYS A 11 -11.80 7.89 -4.00
CA LYS A 11 -11.12 6.59 -3.87
C LYS A 11 -10.64 6.35 -2.45
N LEU A 12 -10.11 7.35 -1.78
CA LEU A 12 -9.67 7.23 -0.38
C LEU A 12 -10.85 6.94 0.53
N SER A 13 -11.97 7.64 0.33
CA SER A 13 -13.19 7.40 1.09
C SER A 13 -13.72 5.99 0.87
N THR A 14 -13.75 5.54 -0.37
CA THR A 14 -14.20 4.19 -0.72
C THR A 14 -13.34 3.13 -0.05
N THR A 15 -12.02 3.32 -0.01
CA THR A 15 -11.10 2.41 0.65
C THR A 15 -11.40 2.33 2.13
N ASN A 16 -11.63 3.47 2.76
CA ASN A 16 -11.97 3.54 4.19
C ASN A 16 -13.29 2.84 4.48
N GLU A 17 -14.30 3.10 3.69
CA GLU A 17 -15.60 2.44 3.81
C GLU A 17 -15.48 0.93 3.65
N MET A 18 -14.66 0.49 2.72
CA MET A 18 -14.43 -0.93 2.48
C MET A 18 -13.79 -1.61 3.68
N LEU A 19 -12.83 -0.97 4.31
CA LEU A 19 -12.18 -1.49 5.51
C LEU A 19 -13.17 -1.56 6.66
N ASP A 20 -13.96 -0.52 6.85
CA ASP A 20 -14.96 -0.49 7.93
C ASP A 20 -16.03 -1.56 7.72
N ALA A 21 -16.52 -1.74 6.51
CA ALA A 21 -17.50 -2.76 6.20
C ALA A 21 -16.96 -4.18 6.41
N LYS A 22 -15.69 -4.40 6.11
CA LYS A 22 -15.06 -5.71 6.19
C LYS A 22 -14.65 -6.07 7.62
N TYR A 23 -14.14 -5.12 8.38
CA TYR A 23 -13.52 -5.39 9.69
C TYR A 23 -14.25 -4.77 10.88
N GLY A 24 -15.38 -4.14 10.64
CA GLY A 24 -16.16 -3.52 11.68
C GLY A 24 -15.96 -2.01 11.75
N VAL A 25 -16.63 -1.40 12.71
CA VAL A 25 -16.60 0.05 12.88
C VAL A 25 -15.25 0.48 13.43
N HIS A 26 -14.75 1.60 12.90
CA HIS A 26 -13.49 2.17 13.36
C HIS A 26 -13.55 2.48 14.85
N GLY A 27 -12.51 2.12 15.58
CA GLY A 27 -12.43 2.32 17.01
C GLY A 27 -12.84 1.11 17.84
N THR A 28 -13.39 0.06 17.23
CA THR A 28 -13.63 -1.19 17.95
C THR A 28 -12.30 -1.94 18.10
N GLU A 29 -12.20 -2.76 19.14
CA GLU A 29 -11.00 -3.57 19.37
C GLU A 29 -10.67 -4.45 18.17
N THR A 30 -11.67 -5.10 17.60
CA THR A 30 -11.50 -5.93 16.41
C THR A 30 -10.98 -5.13 15.23
N ARG A 31 -11.56 -3.96 15.00
CA ARG A 31 -11.14 -3.07 13.91
C ARG A 31 -9.70 -2.62 14.10
N ASP A 32 -9.33 -2.20 15.30
CA ASP A 32 -7.98 -1.74 15.59
C ASP A 32 -6.96 -2.87 15.46
N GLU A 33 -7.32 -4.07 15.88
CA GLU A 33 -6.47 -5.24 15.78
C GLU A 33 -6.18 -5.61 14.33
N PHE A 34 -7.19 -5.52 13.46
CA PHE A 34 -7.02 -5.83 12.05
C PHE A 34 -6.41 -4.70 11.23
N ASP A 35 -6.43 -3.46 11.72
CA ASP A 35 -5.97 -2.32 10.95
C ASP A 35 -4.52 -2.45 10.50
N GLU A 36 -3.61 -2.81 11.37
CA GLU A 36 -2.19 -2.95 11.01
C GLU A 36 -1.99 -4.04 9.97
N SER A 37 -2.56 -5.21 10.20
CA SER A 37 -2.45 -6.34 9.27
C SER A 37 -3.12 -6.03 7.94
N SER A 38 -4.28 -5.39 7.98
CA SER A 38 -5.04 -5.06 6.77
C SER A 38 -4.34 -4.01 5.94
N ILE A 39 -3.76 -3.00 6.59
CA ILE A 39 -3.02 -1.96 5.90
C ILE A 39 -1.77 -2.55 5.25
N ALA A 40 -1.02 -3.36 5.96
CA ALA A 40 0.17 -4.01 5.41
C ALA A 40 -0.19 -4.89 4.22
N TRP A 41 -1.24 -5.66 4.33
CA TRP A 41 -1.72 -6.51 3.23
C TRP A 41 -2.19 -5.67 2.05
N PHE A 42 -2.97 -4.63 2.32
CA PHE A 42 -3.53 -3.78 1.28
C PHE A 42 -2.43 -3.12 0.45
N TYR A 43 -1.48 -2.48 1.12
CA TYR A 43 -0.40 -1.79 0.42
C TYR A 43 0.59 -2.75 -0.22
N GLY A 44 0.86 -3.89 0.42
CA GLY A 44 1.68 -4.93 -0.17
C GLY A 44 1.06 -5.48 -1.45
N ASN A 45 -0.24 -5.74 -1.41
CA ASN A 45 -0.97 -6.23 -2.57
C ASN A 45 -1.01 -5.19 -3.69
N MET A 46 -1.14 -3.92 -3.33
CA MET A 46 -1.12 -2.82 -4.30
C MET A 46 0.21 -2.77 -5.04
N LEU A 47 1.32 -2.91 -4.32
CA LEU A 47 2.64 -2.96 -4.94
C LEU A 47 2.76 -4.16 -5.88
N LYS A 48 2.28 -5.31 -5.44
CA LYS A 48 2.29 -6.54 -6.24
C LYS A 48 1.50 -6.39 -7.52
N GLU A 49 0.29 -5.87 -7.43
CA GLU A 49 -0.56 -5.69 -8.60
C GLU A 49 0.03 -4.70 -9.59
N ARG A 50 0.60 -3.61 -9.09
CA ARG A 50 1.25 -2.63 -9.95
C ARG A 50 2.47 -3.22 -10.64
N ARG A 51 3.25 -4.02 -9.90
CA ARG A 51 4.40 -4.72 -10.46
C ARG A 51 3.97 -5.62 -11.63
N LYS A 52 2.88 -6.35 -11.45
CA LYS A 52 2.34 -7.23 -12.48
C LYS A 52 1.84 -6.44 -13.69
N GLN A 53 1.20 -5.30 -13.46
CA GLN A 53 0.78 -4.42 -14.55
C GLN A 53 1.96 -3.97 -15.41
N LEU A 54 3.10 -3.72 -14.78
CA LEU A 54 4.32 -3.30 -15.45
C LEU A 54 5.12 -4.49 -15.99
N LYS A 55 4.62 -5.71 -15.78
CA LYS A 55 5.28 -6.95 -16.22
C LYS A 55 6.69 -7.09 -15.66
N MET A 56 6.88 -6.64 -14.42
CA MET A 56 8.15 -6.75 -13.71
C MET A 56 8.14 -7.96 -12.78
N THR A 57 9.30 -8.57 -12.62
CA THR A 57 9.46 -9.65 -11.64
C THR A 57 9.83 -9.07 -10.28
N GLN A 58 9.63 -9.86 -9.23
CA GLN A 58 10.08 -9.49 -7.89
C GLN A 58 11.59 -9.25 -7.88
N LYS A 59 12.33 -10.03 -8.64
CA LYS A 59 13.78 -9.90 -8.75
C LYS A 59 14.16 -8.54 -9.35
N GLU A 60 13.46 -8.11 -10.38
CA GLU A 60 13.72 -6.81 -11.01
C GLU A 60 13.49 -5.67 -10.04
N VAL A 61 12.39 -5.72 -9.30
CA VAL A 61 12.08 -4.70 -8.29
C VAL A 61 13.14 -4.71 -7.19
N ALA A 62 13.55 -5.91 -6.77
CA ALA A 62 14.58 -6.06 -5.75
C ALA A 62 15.90 -5.43 -6.20
N GLU A 63 16.32 -5.72 -7.42
CA GLU A 63 17.55 -5.16 -7.97
C GLU A 63 17.51 -3.64 -8.04
N LYS A 64 16.39 -3.08 -8.51
CA LYS A 64 16.24 -1.63 -8.63
C LYS A 64 16.15 -0.93 -7.28
N SER A 65 15.63 -1.60 -6.27
CA SER A 65 15.50 -1.02 -4.93
C SER A 65 16.70 -1.30 -4.02
N GLY A 66 17.64 -2.13 -4.48
CA GLY A 66 18.79 -2.51 -3.65
C GLY A 66 18.42 -3.46 -2.52
N ARG A 67 17.36 -4.24 -2.68
CA ARG A 67 16.89 -5.19 -1.70
C ARG A 67 16.94 -6.60 -2.25
N GLU A 68 16.78 -7.57 -1.37
CA GLU A 68 16.70 -8.97 -1.79
C GLU A 68 15.28 -9.32 -2.25
N GLN A 69 15.17 -10.28 -3.14
CA GLN A 69 13.87 -10.72 -3.63
C GLN A 69 12.98 -11.23 -2.50
N SER A 70 13.55 -11.92 -1.53
CA SER A 70 12.79 -12.41 -0.38
C SER A 70 12.14 -11.27 0.41
N TYR A 71 12.80 -10.13 0.48
CA TYR A 71 12.26 -8.95 1.13
C TYR A 71 11.04 -8.43 0.36
N ILE A 72 11.15 -8.31 -0.96
CA ILE A 72 10.04 -7.88 -1.81
C ILE A 72 8.86 -8.84 -1.68
N ALA A 73 9.14 -10.15 -1.67
CA ALA A 73 8.08 -11.15 -1.52
C ALA A 73 7.33 -10.98 -0.19
N ARG A 74 8.05 -10.72 0.91
CA ARG A 74 7.43 -10.49 2.21
C ARG A 74 6.59 -9.23 2.24
N VAL A 75 7.09 -8.15 1.65
CA VAL A 75 6.36 -6.88 1.56
C VAL A 75 5.05 -7.08 0.80
N GLU A 76 5.10 -7.78 -0.32
CA GLU A 76 3.91 -8.01 -1.14
C GLU A 76 2.86 -8.86 -0.43
N ARG A 77 3.28 -9.70 0.52
CA ARG A 77 2.35 -10.51 1.32
C ARG A 77 1.88 -9.83 2.59
N GLY A 78 2.34 -8.60 2.83
CA GLY A 78 2.01 -7.89 4.05
C GLY A 78 2.63 -8.49 5.30
N LYS A 79 3.77 -9.18 5.15
CA LYS A 79 4.45 -9.88 6.24
C LYS A 79 5.68 -9.15 6.75
N ALA A 80 6.02 -8.03 6.14
CA ALA A 80 7.21 -7.26 6.53
C ALA A 80 6.79 -5.98 7.23
N ASP A 81 7.51 -5.64 8.29
CA ASP A 81 7.42 -4.33 8.92
C ASP A 81 8.37 -3.42 8.14
N ILE A 82 7.83 -2.76 7.13
CA ILE A 82 8.62 -2.01 6.18
C ILE A 82 8.81 -0.55 6.64
N GLN A 83 10.03 -0.07 6.54
CA GLN A 83 10.31 1.33 6.78
C GLN A 83 9.67 2.19 5.69
N LEU A 84 9.19 3.36 6.08
CA LEU A 84 8.48 4.26 5.16
C LEU A 84 9.35 4.65 3.96
N THR A 85 10.62 4.93 4.18
CA THR A 85 11.55 5.28 3.11
C THR A 85 11.72 4.13 2.12
N SER A 86 11.79 2.91 2.60
CA SER A 86 11.89 1.73 1.74
C SER A 86 10.63 1.52 0.94
N PHE A 87 9.48 1.71 1.59
CA PHE A 87 8.19 1.59 0.93
C PHE A 87 8.06 2.60 -0.22
N PHE A 88 8.39 3.86 0.04
CA PHE A 88 8.31 4.89 -1.00
C PHE A 88 9.32 4.67 -2.12
N ARG A 89 10.46 4.08 -1.82
CA ARG A 89 11.44 3.73 -2.86
C ARG A 89 10.88 2.68 -3.80
N ILE A 90 10.30 1.63 -3.25
CA ILE A 90 9.67 0.58 -4.05
C ILE A 90 8.51 1.15 -4.86
N ALA A 91 7.67 1.95 -4.22
CA ALA A 91 6.53 2.58 -4.90
C ALA A 91 6.99 3.46 -6.06
N SER A 92 8.06 4.22 -5.86
CA SER A 92 8.62 5.09 -6.89
C SER A 92 9.11 4.29 -8.10
N ILE A 93 9.76 3.15 -7.86
CA ILE A 93 10.20 2.25 -8.92
C ILE A 93 9.00 1.76 -9.75
N LEU A 94 7.88 1.56 -9.09
CA LEU A 94 6.65 1.08 -9.74
C LEU A 94 5.79 2.22 -10.30
N GLY A 95 6.25 3.45 -10.20
CA GLY A 95 5.51 4.61 -10.70
C GLY A 95 4.29 4.97 -9.88
N ILE A 96 4.26 4.60 -8.62
CA ILE A 96 3.16 4.92 -7.71
C ILE A 96 3.53 6.18 -6.93
N ARG A 97 2.58 7.10 -6.89
CA ARG A 97 2.70 8.31 -6.08
C ARG A 97 1.67 8.29 -4.96
N PHE A 98 2.06 8.81 -3.82
CA PHE A 98 1.15 9.00 -2.69
C PHE A 98 0.97 10.47 -2.44
N ILE A 99 -0.26 10.92 -2.45
CA ILE A 99 -0.59 12.32 -2.24
C ILE A 99 -1.27 12.44 -0.89
N PRO A 100 -0.60 13.02 0.12
CA PRO A 100 -1.23 13.19 1.43
C PRO A 100 -2.44 14.12 1.32
N SER A 101 -3.47 13.80 2.06
CA SER A 101 -4.63 14.67 2.17
C SER A 101 -5.08 14.72 3.62
N PHE A 102 -5.73 15.81 4.00
CA PHE A 102 -6.25 15.98 5.35
C PHE A 102 -7.76 15.86 5.32
N ALA A 103 -8.26 15.08 6.26
CA ALA A 103 -9.71 14.89 6.40
C ALA A 103 -10.36 16.15 6.97
#